data_b9d37862cba3d52d4b483370765ea1f9
#
_entry.id   b9d37862cba3d52d4b483370765ea1f9
#
_cell.length_a   1.000
_cell.length_b   1.000
_cell.length_c   1.000
_cell.angle_alpha   90.00
_cell.angle_beta   90.00
_cell.angle_gamma   90.00
#
_symmetry.space_group_name_H-M   'P 1'
#
loop_
_entity.id
_entity.type
_entity.pdbx_description
1 polymer ?
#
loop_
_entity_poly.entity_id
_entity_poly.type
_entity_poly.pdbx_seq_one_letter_code
_entity_poly.pdbx_strand_id
1 'polypeptide(L)'
;IRDRYKTLEPLEAIDILIAPDNIRKKLKSENDIYKFEYCSLDEKTYKIASYIPLEWKNGKLEKVLLASMDVTQEKKAEIESRQALKEAYRSAENANRAKTEFLSNMSHVLLCLDWLYLIDAAEVDKKGCINLCI
;
A
#
# COMPACT_ATOMS: atom_id res chain seq x y z
N ILE A 1 5.98 -0.87 -29.36
CA ILE A 1 5.31 -0.84 -28.04
C ILE A 1 6.33 -0.95 -26.94
N ARG A 2 7.25 -1.89 -27.05
CA ARG A 2 8.29 -2.17 -26.04
C ARG A 2 9.14 -0.95 -25.66
N ASP A 3 9.42 -0.08 -26.61
CA ASP A 3 10.31 1.08 -26.41
C ASP A 3 9.60 2.29 -25.80
N ARG A 4 8.29 2.22 -25.61
CA ARG A 4 7.48 3.36 -25.12
C ARG A 4 6.76 3.08 -23.81
N TYR A 5 6.53 1.83 -23.49
CA TYR A 5 5.68 1.42 -22.37
C TYR A 5 6.32 0.32 -21.55
N LYS A 6 6.02 0.33 -20.28
CA LYS A 6 6.35 -0.73 -19.32
C LYS A 6 5.10 -1.20 -18.60
N THR A 7 5.07 -2.45 -18.19
CA THR A 7 3.97 -3.01 -17.40
C THR A 7 4.12 -2.63 -15.93
N LEU A 8 2.98 -2.50 -15.25
CA LEU A 8 2.94 -2.29 -13.80
C LEU A 8 2.78 -3.62 -13.06
N GLU A 9 1.73 -4.35 -13.36
CA GLU A 9 1.45 -5.69 -12.85
C GLU A 9 0.66 -6.48 -13.89
N PRO A 10 1.03 -7.71 -14.22
CA PRO A 10 2.27 -8.41 -13.80
C PRO A 10 3.55 -7.79 -14.39
N LEU A 11 4.66 -7.94 -13.72
CA LEU A 11 5.98 -7.40 -14.14
C LEU A 11 6.61 -8.21 -15.29
N GLU A 12 5.81 -8.52 -16.29
CA GLU A 12 6.23 -9.22 -17.50
C GLU A 12 6.43 -8.23 -18.65
N ALA A 13 7.22 -8.62 -19.64
CA ALA A 13 7.37 -7.80 -20.83
C ALA A 13 6.03 -7.66 -21.58
N ILE A 14 5.72 -6.45 -22.02
CA ILE A 14 4.47 -6.18 -22.76
C ILE A 14 4.31 -7.14 -23.95
N ASP A 15 5.39 -7.46 -24.65
CA ASP A 15 5.36 -8.38 -25.80
C ASP A 15 4.84 -9.77 -25.42
N ILE A 16 5.12 -10.24 -24.21
CA ILE A 16 4.61 -11.51 -23.70
C ILE A 16 3.11 -11.39 -23.39
N LEU A 17 2.71 -10.30 -22.76
CA LEU A 17 1.32 -10.08 -22.36
C LEU A 17 0.37 -9.93 -23.55
N ILE A 18 0.83 -9.33 -24.65
CA ILE A 18 0.02 -9.15 -25.88
C ILE A 18 0.15 -10.33 -26.85
N ALA A 19 1.00 -11.31 -26.59
CA ALA A 19 1.16 -12.46 -27.44
C ALA A 19 -0.17 -13.23 -27.60
N PRO A 20 -0.56 -13.63 -28.83
CA PRO A 20 -1.83 -14.32 -29.04
C PRO A 20 -1.99 -15.59 -28.20
N ASP A 21 -0.93 -16.36 -28.02
CA ASP A 21 -0.95 -17.56 -27.21
C ASP A 21 -1.19 -17.28 -25.73
N ASN A 22 -0.64 -16.18 -25.20
CA ASN A 22 -0.88 -15.78 -23.82
C ASN A 22 -2.32 -15.31 -23.63
N ILE A 23 -2.86 -14.53 -24.57
CA ILE A 23 -4.26 -14.09 -24.55
C ILE A 23 -5.19 -15.30 -24.56
N ARG A 24 -4.93 -16.29 -25.42
CA ARG A 24 -5.71 -17.55 -25.46
C ARG A 24 -5.63 -18.35 -24.18
N LYS A 25 -4.48 -18.36 -23.50
CA LYS A 25 -4.32 -19.00 -22.18
C LYS A 25 -5.12 -18.32 -21.08
N LYS A 26 -5.25 -17.00 -21.14
CA LYS A 26 -5.97 -16.20 -20.13
C LYS A 26 -7.47 -16.17 -20.37
N LEU A 27 -7.91 -16.17 -21.63
CA LEU A 27 -9.32 -16.17 -22.02
C LEU A 27 -9.77 -17.59 -22.34
N LYS A 28 -10.43 -18.25 -21.39
CA LYS A 28 -10.90 -19.64 -21.51
C LYS A 28 -12.40 -19.76 -21.74
N SER A 29 -13.16 -18.71 -21.40
CA SER A 29 -14.62 -18.66 -21.55
C SER A 29 -15.08 -17.32 -22.12
N GLU A 30 -16.33 -17.26 -22.56
CA GLU A 30 -16.94 -16.03 -23.10
C GLU A 30 -17.05 -14.90 -22.05
N ASN A 31 -17.04 -15.25 -20.77
CA ASN A 31 -17.14 -14.31 -19.67
C ASN A 31 -15.79 -13.86 -19.12
N ASP A 32 -14.70 -14.44 -19.60
CA ASP A 32 -13.37 -14.04 -19.14
C ASP A 32 -12.96 -12.70 -19.72
N ILE A 33 -12.31 -11.88 -18.92
CA ILE A 33 -11.71 -10.62 -19.34
C ILE A 33 -10.27 -10.63 -18.88
N TYR A 34 -9.34 -10.46 -19.80
CA TYR A 34 -7.93 -10.34 -19.51
C TYR A 34 -7.52 -8.87 -19.47
N LYS A 35 -7.03 -8.40 -18.33
CA LYS A 35 -6.61 -7.02 -18.13
C LYS A 35 -5.18 -6.96 -17.63
N PHE A 36 -4.46 -5.95 -18.06
CA PHE A 36 -3.19 -5.56 -17.46
C PHE A 36 -3.00 -4.05 -17.52
N GLU A 37 -2.23 -3.54 -16.57
CA GLU A 37 -1.89 -2.14 -16.50
C GLU A 37 -0.50 -1.90 -17.11
N TYR A 38 -0.35 -0.79 -17.80
CA TYR A 38 0.92 -0.36 -18.35
C TYR A 38 1.04 1.16 -18.29
N CYS A 39 2.27 1.64 -18.28
CA CYS A 39 2.54 3.07 -18.28
C CYS A 39 3.62 3.43 -19.31
N SER A 40 3.69 4.71 -19.67
CA SER A 40 4.81 5.24 -20.44
C SER A 40 6.11 5.12 -19.63
N LEU A 41 7.26 5.06 -20.33
CA LEU A 41 8.57 4.91 -19.66
C LEU A 41 8.90 6.09 -18.73
N ASP A 42 8.36 7.26 -19.03
CA ASP A 42 8.49 8.46 -18.18
C ASP A 42 7.47 8.52 -17.03
N GLU A 43 6.63 7.48 -16.89
CA GLU A 43 5.58 7.37 -15.86
C GLU A 43 4.55 8.50 -15.86
N LYS A 44 4.38 9.18 -16.98
CA LYS A 44 3.41 10.28 -17.11
C LYS A 44 2.03 9.85 -17.54
N THR A 45 1.93 8.74 -18.25
CA THR A 45 0.67 8.22 -18.79
C THR A 45 0.46 6.79 -18.33
N TYR A 46 -0.70 6.52 -17.74
CA TYR A 46 -1.11 5.21 -17.26
C TYR A 46 -2.33 4.73 -18.01
N LYS A 47 -2.33 3.48 -18.45
CA LYS A 47 -3.42 2.88 -19.23
C LYS A 47 -3.71 1.47 -18.77
N ILE A 48 -4.95 1.03 -18.97
CA ILE A 48 -5.39 -0.35 -18.80
C ILE A 48 -5.75 -0.91 -20.16
N ALA A 49 -5.15 -2.02 -20.55
CA ALA A 49 -5.59 -2.83 -21.69
C ALA A 49 -6.53 -3.92 -21.20
N SER A 50 -7.65 -4.09 -21.89
CA SER A 50 -8.64 -5.11 -21.63
C SER A 50 -8.90 -5.91 -22.90
N TYR A 51 -8.69 -7.22 -22.85
CA TYR A 51 -9.02 -8.14 -23.93
C TYR A 51 -10.31 -8.87 -23.58
N ILE A 52 -11.30 -8.75 -24.46
CA ILE A 52 -12.63 -9.32 -24.29
C ILE A 52 -12.86 -10.29 -25.45
N PRO A 53 -13.20 -11.57 -25.21
CA PRO A 53 -13.46 -12.52 -26.28
C PRO A 53 -14.73 -12.14 -27.04
N LEU A 54 -14.65 -12.17 -28.38
CA LEU A 54 -15.78 -11.85 -29.26
C LEU A 54 -16.29 -13.06 -30.04
N GLU A 55 -15.41 -13.89 -30.55
CA GLU A 55 -15.78 -14.99 -31.42
C GLU A 55 -14.92 -16.22 -31.13
N TRP A 56 -15.60 -17.35 -30.99
CA TRP A 56 -14.99 -18.66 -30.82
C TRP A 56 -15.29 -19.54 -32.01
N LYS A 57 -14.29 -20.24 -32.53
CA LYS A 57 -14.42 -21.25 -33.58
C LYS A 57 -13.79 -22.57 -33.16
N ASN A 58 -14.53 -23.65 -33.24
CA ASN A 58 -14.03 -24.99 -32.89
C ASN A 58 -13.37 -25.06 -31.50
N GLY A 59 -13.91 -24.32 -30.53
CA GLY A 59 -13.36 -24.23 -29.18
C GLY A 59 -12.10 -23.39 -29.06
N LYS A 60 -11.70 -22.67 -30.13
CA LYS A 60 -10.57 -21.75 -30.13
C LYS A 60 -11.04 -20.31 -30.25
N LEU A 61 -10.41 -19.44 -29.51
CA LEU A 61 -10.66 -17.99 -29.60
C LEU A 61 -10.11 -17.44 -30.92
N GLU A 62 -11.01 -16.91 -31.75
CA GLU A 62 -10.69 -16.33 -33.05
C GLU A 62 -10.57 -14.81 -33.01
N LYS A 63 -11.50 -14.15 -32.33
CA LYS A 63 -11.53 -12.69 -32.26
C LYS A 63 -11.63 -12.20 -30.85
N VAL A 64 -10.89 -11.15 -30.57
CA VAL A 64 -10.91 -10.43 -29.29
C VAL A 64 -11.11 -8.94 -29.56
N LEU A 65 -11.82 -8.27 -28.66
CA LEU A 65 -11.87 -6.83 -28.58
C LEU A 65 -10.75 -6.35 -27.65
N LEU A 66 -9.92 -5.46 -28.15
CA LEU A 66 -8.98 -4.72 -27.32
C LEU A 66 -9.57 -3.36 -26.96
N ALA A 67 -9.82 -3.15 -25.70
CA ALA A 67 -10.17 -1.84 -25.15
C ALA A 67 -8.99 -1.28 -24.37
N SER A 68 -8.64 -0.05 -24.63
CA SER A 68 -7.61 0.68 -23.89
C SER A 68 -8.22 1.88 -23.21
N MET A 69 -8.04 1.98 -21.90
CA MET A 69 -8.55 3.08 -21.09
C MET A 69 -7.38 3.87 -20.51
N ASP A 70 -7.43 5.20 -20.65
CA ASP A 70 -6.50 6.09 -19.98
C ASP A 70 -6.95 6.27 -18.52
N VAL A 71 -6.11 5.90 -17.60
CA VAL A 71 -6.36 5.96 -16.15
C VAL A 71 -5.31 6.82 -15.45
N THR A 72 -4.72 7.76 -16.18
CA THR A 72 -3.62 8.57 -15.69
C THR A 72 -4.01 9.37 -14.44
N GLN A 73 -5.18 10.01 -14.45
CA GLN A 73 -5.65 10.82 -13.32
C GLN A 73 -5.95 9.95 -12.11
N GLU A 74 -6.67 8.84 -12.31
CA GLU A 74 -7.01 7.90 -11.26
C GLU A 74 -5.75 7.28 -10.64
N LYS A 75 -4.78 6.93 -11.48
CA LYS A 75 -3.52 6.34 -11.00
C LYS A 75 -2.66 7.34 -10.23
N LYS A 76 -2.59 8.58 -10.69
CA LYS A 76 -1.89 9.64 -9.97
C LYS A 76 -2.55 9.93 -8.62
N ALA A 77 -3.88 10.00 -8.58
CA ALA A 77 -4.62 10.16 -7.32
C ALA A 77 -4.39 9.00 -6.36
N GLU A 78 -4.35 7.76 -6.86
CA GLU A 78 -4.03 6.58 -6.07
C GLU A 78 -2.61 6.64 -5.50
N ILE A 79 -1.62 7.03 -6.31
CA ILE A 79 -0.23 7.16 -5.88
C ILE A 79 -0.10 8.24 -4.80
N GLU A 80 -0.71 9.40 -5.00
CA GLU A 80 -0.73 10.49 -4.01
C GLU A 80 -1.39 10.05 -2.69
N SER A 81 -2.51 9.36 -2.77
CA SER A 81 -3.21 8.82 -1.61
C SER A 81 -2.36 7.80 -0.86
N ARG A 82 -1.68 6.90 -1.57
CA ARG A 82 -0.74 5.94 -0.98
C ARG A 82 0.42 6.62 -0.28
N GLN A 83 1.00 7.64 -0.89
CA GLN A 83 2.10 8.40 -0.31
C GLN A 83 1.64 9.15 0.95
N ALA A 84 0.48 9.80 0.91
CA ALA A 84 -0.11 10.47 2.07
C ALA A 84 -0.38 9.49 3.22
N LEU A 85 -0.92 8.31 2.92
CA LEU A 85 -1.14 7.25 3.91
C LEU A 85 0.17 6.74 4.50
N LYS A 86 1.19 6.54 3.67
CA LYS A 86 2.51 6.09 4.10
C LYS A 86 3.18 7.13 5.02
N GLU A 87 3.08 8.40 4.68
CA GLU A 87 3.60 9.50 5.52
C GLU A 87 2.82 9.61 6.84
N ALA A 88 1.49 9.49 6.82
CA ALA A 88 0.66 9.48 8.01
C ALA A 88 1.00 8.29 8.91
N TYR A 89 1.19 7.10 8.36
CA TYR A 89 1.61 5.91 9.10
C TYR A 89 3.00 6.10 9.73
N ARG A 90 3.97 6.63 8.99
CA ARG A 90 5.31 6.92 9.51
C ARG A 90 5.26 7.93 10.64
N SER A 91 4.47 9.00 10.49
CA SER A 91 4.25 10.02 11.51
C SER A 91 3.60 9.43 12.76
N ALA A 92 2.57 8.59 12.61
CA ALA A 92 1.92 7.87 13.71
C ALA A 92 2.89 6.91 14.42
N GLU A 93 3.72 6.19 13.68
CA GLU A 93 4.74 5.30 14.23
C GLU A 93 5.79 6.06 15.04
N ASN A 94 6.27 7.21 14.55
CA ASN A 94 7.17 8.07 15.29
C ASN A 94 6.52 8.62 16.56
N ALA A 95 5.27 9.03 16.52
CA ALA A 95 4.52 9.49 17.70
C ALA A 95 4.33 8.36 18.71
N ASN A 96 4.02 7.15 18.26
CA ASN A 96 3.93 5.97 19.12
C ASN A 96 5.27 5.62 19.79
N ARG A 97 6.36 5.71 19.05
CA ARG A 97 7.70 5.47 19.61
C ARG A 97 8.03 6.48 20.71
N ALA A 98 7.80 7.77 20.45
CA ALA A 98 7.99 8.83 21.44
C ALA A 98 7.11 8.61 22.68
N LYS A 99 5.85 8.24 22.50
CA LYS A 99 4.92 7.90 23.57
C LYS A 99 5.39 6.69 24.37
N THR A 100 5.90 5.65 23.72
CA THR A 100 6.43 4.45 24.38
C THR A 100 7.66 4.78 25.22
N GLU A 101 8.59 5.58 24.73
CA GLU A 101 9.75 6.07 25.48
C GLU A 101 9.31 6.88 26.68
N PHE A 102 8.37 7.79 26.52
CA PHE A 102 7.82 8.59 27.61
C PHE A 102 7.19 7.71 28.70
N LEU A 103 6.36 6.75 28.33
CA LEU A 103 5.73 5.81 29.26
C LEU A 103 6.76 4.92 29.97
N SER A 104 7.79 4.47 29.25
CA SER A 104 8.91 3.72 29.84
C SER A 104 9.65 4.55 30.89
N ASN A 105 9.98 5.81 30.59
CA ASN A 105 10.61 6.72 31.50
C ASN A 105 9.72 7.02 32.73
N MET A 106 8.41 7.21 32.51
CA MET A 106 7.46 7.39 33.61
C MET A 106 7.35 6.16 34.51
N SER A 107 7.31 4.96 33.94
CA SER A 107 7.30 3.71 34.72
C SER A 107 8.54 3.59 35.60
N HIS A 108 9.69 3.98 35.07
CA HIS A 108 10.94 3.99 35.84
C HIS A 108 10.91 4.97 37.00
N VAL A 109 10.39 6.17 36.78
CA VAL A 109 10.19 7.20 37.80
C VAL A 109 9.20 6.69 38.87
N LEU A 110 8.10 6.08 38.49
CA LEU A 110 7.11 5.50 39.42
C LEU A 110 7.70 4.40 40.29
N LEU A 111 8.54 3.52 39.73
CA LEU A 111 9.23 2.50 40.50
C LEU A 111 10.18 3.13 41.55
N CYS A 112 10.92 4.17 41.21
CA CYS A 112 11.75 4.90 42.13
C CYS A 112 10.92 5.56 43.26
N LEU A 113 9.75 6.12 42.93
CA LEU A 113 8.85 6.72 43.91
C LEU A 113 8.22 5.68 44.84
N ASP A 114 7.82 4.53 44.34
CA ASP A 114 7.32 3.42 45.13
C ASP A 114 8.37 2.96 46.15
N TRP A 115 9.61 2.87 45.72
CA TRP A 115 10.71 2.52 46.61
C TRP A 115 10.92 3.56 47.70
N LEU A 116 10.91 4.86 47.37
CA LEU A 116 10.98 5.97 48.33
C LEU A 116 9.80 5.95 49.30
N TYR A 117 8.62 5.61 48.86
CA TYR A 117 7.41 5.47 49.67
C TYR A 117 7.56 4.31 50.67
N LEU A 118 8.12 3.16 50.27
CA LEU A 118 8.37 2.02 51.11
C LEU A 118 9.33 2.30 52.27
N ILE A 119 10.23 3.26 52.09
CA ILE A 119 11.15 3.70 53.17
C ILE A 119 10.68 4.98 53.89
N ASP A 120 9.40 5.34 53.71
CA ASP A 120 8.78 6.54 54.30
C ASP A 120 9.52 7.86 53.98
N ALA A 121 10.19 7.90 52.85
CA ALA A 121 10.93 9.09 52.39
C ALA A 121 10.13 10.05 51.51
N ALA A 122 8.98 9.62 50.98
CA ALA A 122 8.12 10.41 50.14
C ALA A 122 6.65 10.16 50.43
N GLU A 123 5.84 11.18 50.26
CA GLU A 123 4.38 11.14 50.40
C GLU A 123 3.74 11.85 49.20
N VAL A 124 2.63 11.31 48.72
CA VAL A 124 1.86 11.91 47.64
C VAL A 124 0.64 12.62 48.26
N ASP A 125 0.49 13.91 47.98
CA ASP A 125 -0.65 14.68 48.46
C ASP A 125 -1.92 14.40 47.66
N LYS A 126 -3.06 14.97 48.10
CA LYS A 126 -4.38 14.82 47.42
C LYS A 126 -4.42 15.40 46.04
N LYS A 127 -3.51 16.25 45.62
CA LYS A 127 -3.37 16.86 44.30
C LYS A 127 -2.45 16.07 43.36
N GLY A 128 -1.88 14.98 43.85
CA GLY A 128 -0.89 14.20 43.12
C GLY A 128 0.53 14.77 43.18
N CYS A 129 0.78 15.79 43.96
CA CYS A 129 2.12 16.32 44.24
C CYS A 129 2.88 15.41 45.20
N ILE A 130 4.17 15.29 44.99
CA ILE A 130 5.04 14.44 45.80
C ILE A 130 5.75 15.31 46.86
N ASN A 131 5.57 14.97 48.10
CA ASN A 131 6.25 15.60 49.22
C ASN A 131 7.32 14.65 49.82
N LEU A 132 8.50 15.18 50.07
CA LEU A 132 9.55 14.43 50.70
C LEU A 132 9.39 14.53 52.23
N CYS A 133 9.30 13.40 52.88
CA CYS A 133 9.28 13.33 54.37
C CYS A 133 10.72 13.34 54.90
N ILE A 134 11.20 14.51 55.23
CA ILE A 134 12.55 14.69 55.76
C ILE A 134 12.48 14.99 57.26
#